data_6fbebf61b3bb835c3250f5420cd85fd9
#
_entry.id   6fbebf61b3bb835c3250f5420cd85fd9
#
_cell.length_a   1.000
_cell.length_b   1.000
_cell.length_c   1.000
_cell.angle_alpha   90.00
_cell.angle_beta   90.00
_cell.angle_gamma   90.00
#
_symmetry.space_group_name_H-M   'P 1'
#
loop_
_entity.id
_entity.type
_entity.pdbx_description
1 polymer ?
#
loop_
_entity_poly.entity_id
_entity_poly.type
_entity_poly.pdbx_seq_one_letter_code
_entity_poly.pdbx_strand_id
1 'polypeptide(L)'
;SILQNQIEKFGQHFFKEGAKVIPGNTAYSSEYFAVELNNSHLGVPVEFYIEQLIDRKIIGATTGVTAIIKQVLMSENSENGNLTLYISYMSSGVEDSEIKTFADGELLLADSDIVSGPNNNAFIPSGESFASCIATNATSTAASFSISNGVYFIRGNFVAVQDETIILSQYS
;
A
#
# COMPACT_ATOMS: atom_id res chain seq x y z
N SER A 1 -8.23 -16.06 -27.77
CA SER A 1 -8.94 -17.34 -27.57
C SER A 1 -10.44 -17.16 -27.84
N ILE A 2 -11.12 -18.24 -28.17
CA ILE A 2 -12.58 -18.24 -28.38
C ILE A 2 -13.29 -17.76 -27.10
N LEU A 3 -12.84 -18.19 -25.94
CA LEU A 3 -13.41 -17.77 -24.65
C LEU A 3 -13.25 -16.27 -24.43
N GLN A 4 -12.07 -15.73 -24.68
CA GLN A 4 -11.78 -14.31 -24.55
C GLN A 4 -12.66 -13.48 -25.48
N ASN A 5 -12.80 -13.89 -26.75
CA ASN A 5 -13.68 -13.22 -27.71
C ASN A 5 -15.14 -13.25 -27.29
N GLN A 6 -15.62 -14.36 -26.73
CA GLN A 6 -16.99 -14.44 -26.21
C GLN A 6 -17.21 -13.52 -25.02
N ILE A 7 -16.24 -13.45 -24.10
CA ILE A 7 -16.30 -12.59 -22.92
C ILE A 7 -16.29 -11.12 -23.35
N GLU A 8 -15.43 -10.73 -24.27
CA GLU A 8 -15.39 -9.38 -24.83
C GLU A 8 -16.69 -9.00 -25.55
N LYS A 9 -17.31 -9.97 -26.22
CA LYS A 9 -18.55 -9.78 -27.01
C LYS A 9 -19.79 -9.65 -26.14
N PHE A 10 -19.85 -10.35 -25.00
CA PHE A 10 -20.99 -10.31 -24.06
C PHE A 10 -20.96 -9.16 -23.08
N GLY A 11 -19.92 -8.39 -23.11
CA GLY A 11 -20.04 -7.09 -22.54
C GLY A 11 -19.29 -6.82 -21.30
N GLN A 12 -18.46 -5.88 -21.47
CA GLN A 12 -17.89 -5.09 -20.39
C GLN A 12 -18.97 -4.56 -19.41
N HIS A 13 -20.24 -4.56 -19.79
CA HIS A 13 -21.37 -4.15 -18.96
C HIS A 13 -21.73 -5.11 -17.83
N PHE A 14 -21.34 -6.37 -17.94
CA PHE A 14 -21.68 -7.41 -16.96
C PHE A 14 -20.55 -7.72 -15.97
N PHE A 15 -19.34 -7.28 -16.25
CA PHE A 15 -18.17 -7.57 -15.41
C PHE A 15 -17.70 -6.31 -14.69
N LYS A 16 -17.51 -6.45 -13.40
CA LYS A 16 -16.90 -5.40 -12.58
C LYS A 16 -15.39 -5.54 -12.64
N GLU A 17 -14.71 -4.40 -12.49
CA GLU A 17 -13.26 -4.36 -12.33
C GLU A 17 -12.80 -5.34 -11.24
N GLY A 18 -11.79 -6.15 -11.54
CA GLY A 18 -11.31 -7.20 -10.64
C GLY A 18 -12.16 -8.47 -10.56
N ALA A 19 -13.30 -8.54 -11.26
CA ALA A 19 -14.16 -9.72 -11.23
C ALA A 19 -13.52 -10.92 -11.93
N LYS A 20 -13.60 -12.09 -11.29
CA LYS A 20 -13.16 -13.36 -11.88
C LYS A 20 -14.19 -13.86 -12.87
N VAL A 21 -13.76 -14.05 -14.09
CA VAL A 21 -14.62 -14.45 -15.21
C VAL A 21 -14.70 -15.96 -15.36
N ILE A 22 -13.64 -16.66 -15.04
CA ILE A 22 -13.57 -18.14 -15.08
C ILE A 22 -13.67 -18.67 -13.66
N PRO A 23 -14.49 -19.72 -13.40
CA PRO A 23 -14.62 -20.31 -12.08
C PRO A 23 -13.27 -20.69 -11.47
N GLY A 24 -13.16 -20.53 -10.18
CA GLY A 24 -11.96 -20.77 -9.38
C GLY A 24 -12.04 -19.94 -8.09
N ASN A 25 -10.90 -19.64 -7.50
CA ASN A 25 -10.87 -18.84 -6.27
C ASN A 25 -11.37 -17.42 -6.48
N THR A 26 -11.81 -16.78 -5.42
CA THR A 26 -12.44 -15.46 -5.45
C THR A 26 -11.37 -14.35 -5.46
N ALA A 27 -11.64 -13.28 -6.18
CA ALA A 27 -10.91 -12.04 -6.02
C ALA A 27 -11.47 -11.25 -4.83
N TYR A 28 -10.59 -10.73 -3.99
CA TYR A 28 -10.94 -9.86 -2.87
C TYR A 28 -10.44 -8.45 -3.15
N SER A 29 -11.28 -7.46 -2.88
CA SER A 29 -10.84 -6.08 -2.78
C SER A 29 -10.94 -5.65 -1.32
N SER A 30 -9.91 -4.99 -0.84
CA SER A 30 -9.92 -4.34 0.47
C SER A 30 -9.44 -2.91 0.32
N GLU A 31 -10.05 -2.01 1.09
CA GLU A 31 -9.62 -0.62 1.12
C GLU A 31 -8.34 -0.53 1.97
N TYR A 32 -7.32 0.08 1.40
CA TYR A 32 -6.12 0.50 2.08
C TYR A 32 -5.97 2.01 1.98
N PHE A 33 -5.05 2.52 2.75
CA PHE A 33 -4.63 3.91 2.65
C PHE A 33 -3.20 3.95 2.10
N ALA A 34 -2.94 4.94 1.25
CA ALA A 34 -1.61 5.24 0.78
C ALA A 34 -1.05 6.40 1.61
N VAL A 35 0.21 6.27 2.00
CA VAL A 35 0.94 7.31 2.74
C VAL A 35 2.23 7.60 1.99
N GLU A 36 2.38 8.81 1.49
CA GLU A 36 3.59 9.26 0.82
C GLU A 36 4.61 9.78 1.82
N LEU A 37 5.85 9.33 1.67
CA LEU A 37 6.96 9.67 2.55
C LEU A 37 7.98 10.53 1.84
N ASN A 38 8.73 11.31 2.60
CA ASN A 38 10.00 11.84 2.13
C ASN A 38 10.96 10.67 1.86
N ASN A 39 11.67 10.73 0.74
CA ASN A 39 12.52 9.63 0.27
C ASN A 39 13.76 9.40 1.15
N SER A 40 14.12 10.38 1.97
CA SER A 40 15.23 10.27 2.92
C SER A 40 14.82 10.72 4.32
N HIS A 41 15.41 10.11 5.32
CA HIS A 41 15.23 10.44 6.73
C HIS A 41 16.59 10.49 7.42
N LEU A 42 16.90 11.62 8.08
CA LEU A 42 18.20 11.85 8.74
C LEU A 42 19.41 11.57 7.82
N GLY A 43 19.27 11.91 6.54
CA GLY A 43 20.34 11.74 5.54
C GLY A 43 20.48 10.33 4.96
N VAL A 44 19.60 9.39 5.33
CA VAL A 44 19.60 8.02 4.83
C VAL A 44 18.38 7.81 3.94
N PRO A 45 18.52 7.24 2.71
CA PRO A 45 17.37 6.86 1.90
C PRO A 45 16.50 5.83 2.63
N VAL A 46 15.22 6.13 2.78
CA VAL A 46 14.26 5.27 3.51
C VAL A 46 14.10 3.92 2.80
N GLU A 47 14.24 3.89 1.49
CA GLU A 47 14.14 2.68 0.68
C GLU A 47 15.17 1.61 1.03
N PHE A 48 16.28 1.96 1.69
CA PHE A 48 17.30 0.99 2.09
C PHE A 48 16.83 0.01 3.16
N TYR A 49 15.81 0.36 3.94
CA TYR A 49 15.34 -0.47 5.04
C TYR A 49 13.82 -0.65 5.10
N ILE A 50 13.07 0.06 4.27
CA ILE A 50 11.60 0.11 4.42
C ILE A 50 10.91 -1.25 4.22
N GLU A 51 11.45 -2.11 3.37
CA GLU A 51 10.87 -3.44 3.12
C GLU A 51 10.86 -4.33 4.37
N GLN A 52 11.76 -4.09 5.32
CA GLN A 52 11.79 -4.80 6.60
C GLN A 52 10.54 -4.52 7.45
N LEU A 53 9.84 -3.41 7.17
CA LEU A 53 8.67 -2.97 7.92
C LEU A 53 7.35 -3.50 7.35
N ILE A 54 7.39 -4.25 6.26
CA ILE A 54 6.18 -4.92 5.74
C ILE A 54 5.65 -5.88 6.80
N ASP A 55 4.33 -5.82 7.03
CA ASP A 55 3.59 -6.52 8.08
C ASP A 55 3.92 -6.08 9.52
N ARG A 56 4.67 -5.00 9.69
CA ARG A 56 4.97 -4.42 11.00
C ARG A 56 4.08 -3.23 11.31
N LYS A 57 3.88 -3.00 12.60
CA LYS A 57 3.14 -1.85 13.12
C LYS A 57 4.00 -0.60 13.13
N ILE A 58 3.39 0.49 12.68
CA ILE A 58 3.97 1.84 12.74
C ILE A 58 3.04 2.78 13.51
N ILE A 59 3.61 3.86 14.03
CA ILE A 59 2.92 4.81 14.89
C ILE A 59 3.26 6.22 14.44
N GLY A 60 2.24 7.08 14.31
CA GLY A 60 2.45 8.51 14.10
C GLY A 60 2.92 9.18 15.39
N ALA A 61 4.04 9.88 15.32
CA ALA A 61 4.63 10.52 16.51
C ALA A 61 3.77 11.63 17.10
N THR A 62 2.99 12.30 16.26
CA THR A 62 2.12 13.43 16.69
C THR A 62 0.69 12.97 16.93
N THR A 63 0.14 12.18 16.03
CA THR A 63 -1.27 11.76 16.11
C THR A 63 -1.51 10.57 17.02
N GLY A 64 -0.48 9.75 17.26
CA GLY A 64 -0.63 8.47 17.95
C GLY A 64 -1.37 7.41 17.14
N VAL A 65 -1.74 7.71 15.90
CA VAL A 65 -2.40 6.77 15.00
C VAL A 65 -1.48 5.59 14.72
N THR A 66 -2.05 4.39 14.71
CA THR A 66 -1.31 3.15 14.45
C THR A 66 -1.80 2.49 13.18
N ALA A 67 -0.86 1.90 12.44
CA ALA A 67 -1.14 1.20 11.20
C ALA A 67 -0.18 0.03 10.99
N ILE A 68 -0.57 -0.89 10.11
CA ILE A 68 0.32 -1.95 9.61
C ILE A 68 0.65 -1.65 8.16
N ILE A 69 1.94 -1.74 7.82
CA ILE A 69 2.40 -1.64 6.44
C ILE A 69 2.07 -2.95 5.73
N LYS A 70 1.33 -2.86 4.64
CA LYS A 70 0.95 -4.02 3.83
C LYS A 70 1.82 -4.17 2.60
N GLN A 71 2.20 -3.06 2.00
CA GLN A 71 3.08 -3.03 0.83
C GLN A 71 3.82 -1.70 0.75
N VAL A 72 4.92 -1.69 0.01
CA VAL A 72 5.73 -0.50 -0.26
C VAL A 72 5.85 -0.31 -1.76
N LEU A 73 5.67 0.92 -2.22
CA LEU A 73 5.96 1.34 -3.59
C LEU A 73 7.19 2.23 -3.56
N MET A 74 8.27 1.76 -4.19
CA MET A 74 9.52 2.52 -4.26
C MET A 74 9.36 3.80 -5.07
N SER A 75 10.14 4.81 -4.75
CA SER A 75 10.04 6.14 -5.36
C SER A 75 10.17 6.13 -6.89
N GLU A 76 11.00 5.26 -7.43
CA GLU A 76 11.18 5.08 -8.87
C GLU A 76 9.93 4.57 -9.62
N ASN A 77 9.05 3.88 -8.90
CA ASN A 77 7.80 3.32 -9.44
C ASN A 77 6.57 4.17 -9.11
N SER A 78 6.74 5.22 -8.32
CA SER A 78 5.68 6.15 -7.93
C SER A 78 5.54 7.27 -8.96
N GLU A 79 4.31 7.64 -9.29
CA GLU A 79 4.05 8.75 -10.22
C GLU A 79 4.60 10.08 -9.73
N ASN A 80 4.54 10.31 -8.42
CA ASN A 80 5.01 11.55 -7.80
C ASN A 80 6.49 11.49 -7.41
N GLY A 81 7.16 10.35 -7.64
CA GLY A 81 8.55 10.16 -7.23
C GLY A 81 8.75 10.03 -5.72
N ASN A 82 7.68 9.86 -4.95
CA ASN A 82 7.73 9.68 -3.50
C ASN A 82 7.57 8.20 -3.13
N LEU A 83 8.36 7.75 -2.17
CA LEU A 83 8.17 6.45 -1.53
C LEU A 83 6.77 6.39 -0.92
N THR A 84 5.99 5.36 -1.23
CA THR A 84 4.61 5.25 -0.77
C THR A 84 4.40 3.97 0.02
N LEU A 85 3.81 4.09 1.20
CA LEU A 85 3.36 2.96 2.00
C LEU A 85 1.88 2.71 1.74
N TYR A 86 1.53 1.46 1.50
CA TYR A 86 0.14 1.02 1.57
C TYR A 86 -0.11 0.39 2.93
N ILE A 87 -1.03 0.97 3.67
CA ILE A 87 -1.26 0.67 5.07
C ILE A 87 -2.72 0.32 5.36
N SER A 88 -2.90 -0.40 6.47
CA SER A 88 -4.20 -0.59 7.11
C SER A 88 -4.14 0.04 8.50
N TYR A 89 -5.00 1.01 8.79
CA TYR A 89 -5.07 1.61 10.13
C TYR A 89 -5.58 0.61 11.15
N MET A 90 -4.96 0.56 12.32
CA MET A 90 -5.33 -0.29 13.43
C MET A 90 -6.17 0.47 14.46
N SER A 91 -5.81 1.73 14.72
CA SER A 91 -6.51 2.60 15.64
C SER A 91 -6.36 4.05 15.23
N SER A 92 -7.34 4.85 15.61
CA SER A 92 -7.36 6.30 15.37
C SER A 92 -6.56 7.12 16.40
N GLY A 93 -5.96 6.48 17.40
CA GLY A 93 -5.23 7.18 18.46
C GLY A 93 -6.10 7.96 19.46
N VAL A 94 -7.41 8.03 19.25
CA VAL A 94 -8.37 8.76 20.10
C VAL A 94 -9.67 7.95 20.26
N GLU A 95 -10.35 8.09 21.37
CA GLU A 95 -11.59 7.35 21.70
C GLU A 95 -12.85 7.86 20.98
N ASP A 96 -12.72 8.74 20.01
CA ASP A 96 -13.85 9.18 19.19
C ASP A 96 -13.96 8.32 17.93
N SER A 97 -15.17 8.10 17.47
CA SER A 97 -15.51 7.21 16.34
C SER A 97 -15.02 7.71 14.97
N GLU A 98 -14.13 8.68 14.91
CA GLU A 98 -13.58 9.20 13.66
C GLU A 98 -12.30 8.44 13.28
N ILE A 99 -12.23 7.99 12.03
CA ILE A 99 -11.00 7.43 11.47
C ILE A 99 -10.00 8.56 11.32
N LYS A 100 -8.97 8.57 12.17
CA LYS A 100 -7.86 9.52 12.05
C LYS A 100 -6.76 8.89 11.22
N THR A 101 -6.22 9.71 10.33
CA THR A 101 -5.10 9.35 9.47
C THR A 101 -3.81 9.97 10.00
N PHE A 102 -2.67 9.53 9.51
CA PHE A 102 -1.42 10.23 9.76
C PHE A 102 -1.51 11.68 9.27
N ALA A 103 -0.85 12.57 9.96
CA ALA A 103 -0.81 13.98 9.61
C ALA A 103 0.29 14.28 8.57
N ASP A 104 0.06 15.32 7.79
CA ASP A 104 1.08 15.86 6.89
C ASP A 104 2.35 16.24 7.65
N GLY A 105 3.51 15.86 7.13
CA GLY A 105 4.81 16.13 7.75
C GLY A 105 5.12 15.34 9.03
N GLU A 106 4.23 14.45 9.48
CA GLU A 106 4.40 13.68 10.70
C GLU A 106 5.56 12.69 10.62
N LEU A 107 6.30 12.55 11.72
CA LEU A 107 7.28 11.49 11.87
C LEU A 107 6.59 10.16 12.16
N LEU A 108 7.11 9.09 11.56
CA LEU A 108 6.63 7.73 11.77
C LEU A 108 7.64 6.92 12.57
N LEU A 109 7.15 6.22 13.58
CA LEU A 109 7.91 5.37 14.47
C LEU A 109 7.59 3.90 14.19
N ALA A 110 8.61 3.03 14.24
CA ALA A 110 8.40 1.59 14.22
C ALA A 110 8.30 1.05 15.66
N ASP A 111 7.48 0.03 15.88
CA ASP A 111 7.37 -0.64 17.18
C ASP A 111 8.41 -1.74 17.40
N SER A 112 9.33 -1.90 16.45
CA SER A 112 10.41 -2.88 16.49
C SER A 112 11.68 -2.33 15.85
N ASP A 113 12.83 -2.86 16.26
CA ASP A 113 14.13 -2.45 15.73
C ASP A 113 14.21 -2.66 14.22
N ILE A 114 14.82 -1.70 13.53
CA ILE A 114 15.17 -1.77 12.11
C ILE A 114 16.67 -1.97 12.01
N VAL A 115 17.08 -3.06 11.37
CA VAL A 115 18.48 -3.39 11.13
C VAL A 115 18.70 -3.46 9.64
N SER A 116 19.34 -2.45 9.06
CA SER A 116 19.71 -2.52 7.65
C SER A 116 20.85 -3.51 7.41
N GLY A 117 20.85 -4.15 6.23
CA GLY A 117 21.84 -5.16 5.87
C GLY A 117 23.29 -4.64 5.83
N PRO A 118 24.25 -5.51 5.56
CA PRO A 118 25.69 -5.28 5.82
C PRO A 118 26.32 -4.10 5.07
N ASN A 119 25.66 -3.55 4.09
CA ASN A 119 26.14 -2.40 3.32
C ASN A 119 25.52 -1.05 3.73
N ASN A 120 24.53 -1.07 4.60
CA ASN A 120 23.79 0.11 5.04
C ASN A 120 23.61 0.05 6.56
N ASN A 121 24.60 0.52 7.29
CA ASN A 121 24.66 0.47 8.76
C ASN A 121 23.64 1.39 9.45
N ALA A 122 22.39 1.38 9.04
CA ALA A 122 21.34 2.06 9.77
C ALA A 122 20.74 1.09 10.80
N PHE A 123 20.92 1.37 12.08
CA PHE A 123 20.18 0.77 13.16
C PHE A 123 19.24 1.83 13.71
N ILE A 124 17.95 1.55 13.64
CA ILE A 124 16.91 2.43 14.19
C ILE A 124 16.18 1.64 15.27
N PRO A 125 16.38 2.00 16.54
CA PRO A 125 15.69 1.32 17.64
C PRO A 125 14.17 1.46 17.58
N SER A 126 13.47 0.50 18.14
CA SER A 126 12.03 0.60 18.39
C SER A 126 11.68 1.91 19.09
N GLY A 127 10.65 2.59 18.62
CA GLY A 127 10.20 3.88 19.15
C GLY A 127 10.93 5.11 18.60
N GLU A 128 11.97 4.93 17.82
CA GLU A 128 12.63 6.02 17.09
C GLU A 128 12.00 6.22 15.70
N SER A 129 12.12 7.45 15.17
CA SER A 129 11.58 7.76 13.87
C SER A 129 12.41 7.13 12.74
N PHE A 130 11.72 6.49 11.79
CA PHE A 130 12.34 5.92 10.60
C PHE A 130 12.04 6.67 9.31
N ALA A 131 11.00 7.49 9.30
CA ALA A 131 10.56 8.25 8.14
C ALA A 131 9.70 9.43 8.56
N SER A 132 9.39 10.29 7.61
CA SER A 132 8.38 11.35 7.76
C SER A 132 7.43 11.36 6.57
N CYS A 133 6.18 11.65 6.83
CA CYS A 133 5.20 11.96 5.80
C CYS A 133 5.62 13.19 5.00
N ILE A 134 5.22 13.29 3.73
CA ILE A 134 5.41 14.53 2.96
C ILE A 134 4.59 15.66 3.59
N ALA A 135 4.97 16.90 3.27
CA ALA A 135 4.45 18.10 3.94
C ALA A 135 2.99 18.43 3.61
N THR A 136 2.45 17.89 2.53
CA THR A 136 1.07 18.17 2.08
C THR A 136 0.46 16.96 1.39
N ASN A 137 -0.81 16.68 1.67
CA ASN A 137 -1.55 15.58 1.08
C ASN A 137 -0.84 14.21 1.20
N ALA A 138 -0.24 13.96 2.35
CA ALA A 138 0.55 12.75 2.57
C ALA A 138 -0.29 11.45 2.51
N THR A 139 -1.60 11.53 2.81
CA THR A 139 -2.47 10.37 2.88
C THR A 139 -3.57 10.41 1.82
N SER A 140 -3.84 9.26 1.24
CA SER A 140 -4.95 9.05 0.28
C SER A 140 -5.53 7.65 0.44
N THR A 141 -6.67 7.39 -0.22
CA THR A 141 -7.26 6.05 -0.25
C THR A 141 -6.64 5.22 -1.36
N ALA A 142 -6.51 3.93 -1.13
CA ALA A 142 -6.05 2.94 -2.11
C ALA A 142 -6.91 1.69 -2.04
N ALA A 143 -7.00 0.95 -3.13
CA ALA A 143 -7.70 -0.33 -3.17
C ALA A 143 -6.71 -1.46 -3.45
N SER A 144 -6.80 -2.53 -2.67
CA SER A 144 -6.03 -3.75 -2.88
C SER A 144 -6.89 -4.79 -3.57
N PHE A 145 -6.33 -5.43 -4.57
CA PHE A 145 -6.92 -6.58 -5.23
C PHE A 145 -6.04 -7.79 -5.03
N SER A 146 -6.55 -8.79 -4.31
CA SER A 146 -5.96 -10.11 -4.29
C SER A 146 -6.57 -10.95 -5.39
N ILE A 147 -5.74 -11.46 -6.29
CA ILE A 147 -6.15 -12.20 -7.47
C ILE A 147 -5.60 -13.61 -7.38
N SER A 148 -6.48 -14.62 -7.38
CA SER A 148 -6.08 -16.01 -7.57
C SER A 148 -6.01 -16.36 -9.05
N ASN A 149 -5.38 -17.49 -9.39
CA ASN A 149 -5.28 -17.97 -10.79
C ASN A 149 -6.62 -17.89 -11.51
N GLY A 150 -6.63 -17.34 -12.70
CA GLY A 150 -7.82 -17.26 -13.53
C GLY A 150 -7.75 -16.14 -14.56
N VAL A 151 -8.89 -15.83 -15.15
CA VAL A 151 -9.06 -14.69 -16.05
C VAL A 151 -9.89 -13.64 -15.34
N TYR A 152 -9.39 -12.41 -15.30
CA TYR A 152 -10.00 -11.28 -14.59
C TYR A 152 -10.25 -10.12 -15.55
N PHE A 153 -11.27 -9.34 -15.22
CA PHE A 153 -11.55 -8.09 -15.90
C PHE A 153 -10.88 -6.94 -15.14
N ILE A 154 -9.82 -6.38 -15.74
CA ILE A 154 -9.02 -5.32 -15.14
C ILE A 154 -8.85 -4.18 -16.14
N ARG A 155 -9.22 -2.95 -15.74
CA ARG A 155 -9.13 -1.74 -16.58
C ARG A 155 -9.79 -1.91 -17.96
N GLY A 156 -10.97 -2.53 -17.99
CA GLY A 156 -11.69 -2.78 -19.22
C GLY A 156 -11.15 -3.93 -20.10
N ASN A 157 -10.15 -4.67 -19.62
CA ASN A 157 -9.54 -5.78 -20.36
C ASN A 157 -9.62 -7.08 -19.57
N PHE A 158 -9.66 -8.20 -20.31
CA PHE A 158 -9.54 -9.52 -19.71
C PHE A 158 -8.07 -9.91 -19.61
N VAL A 159 -7.63 -10.28 -18.43
CA VAL A 159 -6.24 -10.62 -18.13
C VAL A 159 -6.18 -11.98 -17.49
N ALA A 160 -5.35 -12.88 -18.02
CA ALA A 160 -4.99 -14.13 -17.36
C ALA A 160 -3.90 -13.86 -16.33
N VAL A 161 -4.14 -14.22 -15.08
CA VAL A 161 -3.21 -13.99 -13.97
C VAL A 161 -2.95 -15.26 -13.17
N GLN A 162 -1.77 -15.31 -12.60
CA GLN A 162 -1.40 -16.27 -11.57
C GLN A 162 -1.47 -15.56 -10.22
N ASP A 163 -1.62 -16.33 -9.13
CA ASP A 163 -1.82 -15.77 -7.79
C ASP A 163 -0.97 -14.54 -7.51
N GLU A 164 -1.60 -13.38 -7.45
CA GLU A 164 -0.94 -12.09 -7.30
C GLU A 164 -1.79 -11.13 -6.49
N THR A 165 -1.13 -10.24 -5.76
CA THR A 165 -1.78 -9.13 -5.07
C THR A 165 -1.34 -7.82 -5.70
N ILE A 166 -2.30 -7.04 -6.17
CA ILE A 166 -2.07 -5.73 -6.78
C ILE A 166 -2.73 -4.67 -5.91
N ILE A 167 -2.00 -3.62 -5.60
CA ILE A 167 -2.52 -2.45 -4.91
C ILE A 167 -2.60 -1.29 -5.91
N LEU A 168 -3.78 -0.68 -5.98
CA LEU A 168 -4.06 0.43 -6.86
C LEU A 168 -4.35 1.68 -6.03
N SER A 169 -3.60 2.75 -6.27
CA SER A 169 -3.92 4.07 -5.72
C SER A 169 -5.11 4.64 -6.45
N GLN A 170 -6.09 5.16 -5.72
CA GLN A 170 -7.13 5.99 -6.32
C GLN A 170 -6.58 7.40 -6.47
N TYR A 171 -6.54 7.89 -7.71
CA TYR A 171 -6.28 9.29 -7.98
C TYR A 171 -7.55 10.09 -7.80
N SER A 172 -7.46 11.09 -6.99
CA SER A 172 -8.48 12.14 -6.88
C SER A 172 -8.26 13.20 -7.95
#